data_e1751f4f8348b21344ad1f733944eb3f
#
_entry.id   e1751f4f8348b21344ad1f733944eb3f
#
_cell.length_a   1.000
_cell.length_b   1.000
_cell.length_c   1.000
_cell.angle_alpha   90.00
_cell.angle_beta   90.00
_cell.angle_gamma   90.00
#
_symmetry.space_group_name_H-M   'P 1'
#
loop_
_entity.id
_entity.type
_entity.pdbx_description
1 polymer ?
#
loop_
_entity_poly.entity_id
_entity_poly.type
_entity_poly.pdbx_seq_one_letter_code
_entity_poly.pdbx_strand_id
1 'polypeptide(L)'
;MIVSLSTNGADFKPYKLTASNAALSAWSAPQVLSGIGPNNIDTYLVKVGSTYHAFTKNETTKYIEYATASSLTGPYTISRTGNWAGWGGPREGQALIPLDNGGWRIYFDGYTVGQYYFSDSYDGFATWSAPQTLPGLSGFARHFTVLKEVVSGGASLPTAVTRSFQSVNYTDRYVRHRDYLGYVEQVTSASAATVKQDATFTIVPGLADANCYSFRAANGYFLRHWDYRIRLDANDGTATYAKDATYCARVGSASGTVALESYNYPGRYIRHYNYELRLDLYQDTDTFRADSSFRAVAAWA
;
A
#
# COMPACT_ATOMS: atom_id res chain seq x y z
N MET A 1 -5.37 8.80 -19.16
CA MET A 1 -4.04 8.62 -19.80
C MET A 1 -3.41 9.98 -20.01
N ILE A 2 -2.13 10.11 -19.76
CA ILE A 2 -1.34 11.30 -20.14
C ILE A 2 -0.39 10.86 -21.24
N VAL A 3 -0.29 11.66 -22.29
CA VAL A 3 0.55 11.38 -23.46
C VAL A 3 1.23 12.65 -23.93
N SER A 4 2.38 12.52 -24.53
CA SER A 4 3.08 13.63 -25.19
C SER A 4 2.73 13.64 -26.67
N LEU A 5 2.11 14.72 -27.16
CA LEU A 5 1.69 14.87 -28.54
C LEU A 5 2.34 16.11 -29.14
N SER A 6 2.59 16.04 -30.46
CA SER A 6 3.06 17.14 -31.31
C SER A 6 2.29 17.12 -32.62
N THR A 7 2.01 18.27 -33.17
CA THR A 7 1.39 18.43 -34.51
C THR A 7 2.41 18.63 -35.64
N ASN A 8 3.68 18.86 -35.28
CA ASN A 8 4.74 19.19 -36.23
C ASN A 8 6.01 18.31 -36.04
N GLY A 9 5.94 17.28 -35.22
CA GLY A 9 7.10 16.41 -34.88
C GLY A 9 8.16 17.06 -33.99
N ALA A 10 7.88 18.28 -33.49
CA ALA A 10 8.69 19.02 -32.54
C ALA A 10 7.83 19.43 -31.33
N ASP A 11 7.83 20.53 -30.80
CA ASP A 11 6.92 21.18 -29.81
C ASP A 11 5.99 20.24 -29.02
N PHE A 12 6.51 19.12 -28.55
CA PHE A 12 5.73 18.14 -27.78
C PHE A 12 5.17 18.78 -26.50
N LYS A 13 3.90 18.52 -26.24
CA LYS A 13 3.18 18.95 -25.02
C LYS A 13 2.48 17.76 -24.39
N PRO A 14 2.29 17.77 -23.08
CA PRO A 14 1.47 16.76 -22.42
C PRO A 14 -0.02 17.02 -22.63
N TYR A 15 -0.75 15.97 -22.94
CA TYR A 15 -2.20 15.95 -23.10
C TYR A 15 -2.83 14.89 -22.23
N LYS A 16 -4.02 15.17 -21.76
CA LYS A 16 -4.92 14.23 -21.11
C LYS A 16 -5.91 13.65 -22.11
N LEU A 17 -6.10 12.34 -22.08
CA LEU A 17 -7.22 11.64 -22.69
C LEU A 17 -8.01 10.91 -21.62
N THR A 18 -9.34 10.93 -21.73
CA THR A 18 -10.24 10.20 -20.83
C THR A 18 -10.84 9.03 -21.58
N ALA A 19 -10.80 7.84 -21.00
CA ALA A 19 -11.50 6.70 -21.56
C ALA A 19 -13.02 6.96 -21.54
N SER A 20 -13.68 6.69 -22.65
CA SER A 20 -15.13 6.87 -22.81
C SER A 20 -15.93 5.58 -22.58
N ASN A 21 -15.22 4.45 -22.36
CA ASN A 21 -15.84 3.18 -22.02
C ASN A 21 -14.97 2.38 -21.04
N ALA A 22 -15.60 1.42 -20.35
CA ALA A 22 -14.92 0.56 -19.38
C ALA A 22 -13.88 -0.39 -20.00
N ALA A 23 -14.01 -0.70 -21.29
CA ALA A 23 -13.06 -1.55 -22.01
C ALA A 23 -11.77 -0.81 -22.42
N LEU A 24 -11.68 0.51 -22.14
CA LEU A 24 -10.55 1.38 -22.51
C LEU A 24 -10.23 1.37 -24.02
N SER A 25 -11.21 1.07 -24.85
CA SER A 25 -11.07 0.97 -26.33
C SER A 25 -11.46 2.25 -27.07
N ALA A 26 -12.03 3.23 -26.35
CA ALA A 26 -12.41 4.52 -26.88
C ALA A 26 -11.98 5.64 -25.93
N TRP A 27 -11.56 6.78 -26.50
CA TRP A 27 -10.96 7.88 -25.74
C TRP A 27 -11.50 9.23 -26.22
N SER A 28 -11.54 10.20 -25.32
CA SER A 28 -11.89 11.58 -25.63
C SER A 28 -10.86 12.22 -26.58
N ALA A 29 -11.23 13.34 -27.17
CA ALA A 29 -10.26 14.23 -27.80
C ALA A 29 -9.18 14.65 -26.81
N PRO A 30 -7.91 14.81 -27.26
CA PRO A 30 -6.81 15.24 -26.38
C PRO A 30 -7.06 16.63 -25.79
N GLN A 31 -6.88 16.79 -24.49
CA GLN A 31 -6.90 18.07 -23.80
C GLN A 31 -5.48 18.41 -23.34
N VAL A 32 -4.94 19.56 -23.73
CA VAL A 32 -3.62 19.99 -23.30
C VAL A 32 -3.56 20.22 -21.79
N LEU A 33 -2.47 19.84 -21.15
CA LEU A 33 -2.14 20.28 -19.79
C LEU A 33 -1.53 21.70 -19.89
N SER A 34 -2.39 22.72 -19.71
CA SER A 34 -1.95 24.11 -19.86
C SER A 34 -0.92 24.51 -18.81
N GLY A 35 -0.01 25.41 -19.15
CA GLY A 35 1.07 25.87 -18.27
C GLY A 35 2.36 25.01 -18.31
N ILE A 36 2.33 23.81 -18.89
CA ILE A 36 3.53 23.05 -19.25
C ILE A 36 3.85 23.40 -20.70
N GLY A 37 5.07 23.90 -20.91
CA GLY A 37 5.49 24.47 -22.20
C GLY A 37 5.71 23.46 -23.33
N PRO A 38 6.04 23.93 -24.53
CA PRO A 38 6.50 23.06 -25.62
C PRO A 38 7.84 22.40 -25.23
N ASN A 39 8.12 21.26 -25.86
CA ASN A 39 9.29 20.42 -25.57
C ASN A 39 9.31 19.76 -24.20
N ASN A 40 8.15 19.59 -23.57
CA ASN A 40 8.02 18.79 -22.37
C ASN A 40 7.33 17.45 -22.71
N ILE A 41 8.03 16.36 -22.37
CA ILE A 41 7.59 14.99 -22.61
C ILE A 41 7.58 14.17 -21.31
N ASP A 42 7.12 12.91 -21.38
CA ASP A 42 7.13 11.94 -20.27
C ASP A 42 6.50 12.52 -18.99
N THR A 43 5.42 13.27 -19.13
CA THR A 43 4.78 13.91 -17.97
C THR A 43 4.06 12.88 -17.12
N TYR A 44 4.49 12.74 -15.86
CA TYR A 44 3.86 11.93 -14.84
C TYR A 44 3.11 12.81 -13.84
N LEU A 45 1.86 12.44 -13.53
CA LEU A 45 1.00 13.20 -12.63
C LEU A 45 0.66 12.41 -11.39
N VAL A 46 0.76 13.06 -10.25
CA VAL A 46 0.18 12.56 -9.00
C VAL A 46 -0.74 13.62 -8.38
N LYS A 47 -1.78 13.18 -7.69
CA LYS A 47 -2.66 14.07 -6.92
C LYS A 47 -2.43 13.84 -5.44
N VAL A 48 -2.08 14.90 -4.71
CA VAL A 48 -1.92 14.87 -3.25
C VAL A 48 -2.85 15.94 -2.65
N GLY A 49 -3.80 15.52 -1.86
CA GLY A 49 -4.86 16.41 -1.40
C GLY A 49 -5.65 17.03 -2.57
N SER A 50 -5.69 18.36 -2.65
CA SER A 50 -6.32 19.11 -3.73
C SER A 50 -5.37 19.50 -4.86
N THR A 51 -4.07 19.21 -4.75
CA THR A 51 -3.04 19.67 -5.68
C THR A 51 -2.63 18.55 -6.64
N TYR A 52 -2.50 18.89 -7.92
CA TYR A 52 -1.89 18.05 -8.94
C TYR A 52 -0.40 18.42 -9.06
N HIS A 53 0.45 17.44 -9.01
CA HIS A 53 1.90 17.56 -9.11
C HIS A 53 2.33 16.89 -10.42
N ALA A 54 3.03 17.64 -11.26
CA ALA A 54 3.54 17.17 -12.54
C ALA A 54 5.06 17.10 -12.51
N PHE A 55 5.59 15.97 -12.92
CA PHE A 55 7.00 15.75 -13.18
C PHE A 55 7.14 15.56 -14.69
N THR A 56 7.88 16.43 -15.37
CA THR A 56 7.92 16.47 -16.84
C THR A 56 9.34 16.65 -17.32
N LYS A 57 9.77 15.89 -18.32
CA LYS A 57 11.09 16.09 -18.92
C LYS A 57 11.07 17.26 -19.89
N ASN A 58 11.99 18.17 -19.71
CA ASN A 58 12.25 19.23 -20.68
C ASN A 58 13.29 18.74 -21.71
N GLU A 59 12.88 18.64 -22.98
CA GLU A 59 13.70 18.15 -24.08
C GLU A 59 14.86 19.08 -24.44
N THR A 60 14.79 20.36 -24.09
CA THR A 60 15.88 21.32 -24.31
C THR A 60 16.98 21.17 -23.27
N THR A 61 16.58 21.17 -21.98
CA THR A 61 17.54 21.14 -20.85
C THR A 61 17.92 19.72 -20.42
N LYS A 62 17.11 18.71 -20.83
CA LYS A 62 17.28 17.29 -20.47
C LYS A 62 17.09 16.96 -18.97
N TYR A 63 16.48 17.88 -18.22
CA TYR A 63 16.14 17.68 -16.81
C TYR A 63 14.66 17.40 -16.62
N ILE A 64 14.33 16.73 -15.51
CA ILE A 64 12.95 16.58 -15.04
C ILE A 64 12.59 17.84 -14.26
N GLU A 65 11.59 18.56 -14.74
CA GLU A 65 11.02 19.75 -14.14
C GLU A 65 9.80 19.38 -13.27
N TYR A 66 9.48 20.26 -12.33
CA TYR A 66 8.35 20.08 -11.45
C TYR A 66 7.37 21.26 -11.54
N ALA A 67 6.10 20.92 -11.65
CA ALA A 67 5.00 21.89 -11.73
C ALA A 67 3.81 21.47 -10.86
N THR A 68 2.98 22.45 -10.49
CA THR A 68 1.76 22.21 -9.72
C THR A 68 0.56 22.92 -10.32
N ALA A 69 -0.64 22.36 -10.07
CA ALA A 69 -1.93 22.96 -10.44
C ALA A 69 -3.02 22.56 -9.46
N SER A 70 -4.08 23.34 -9.36
CA SER A 70 -5.31 22.99 -8.63
C SER A 70 -6.30 22.16 -9.47
N SER A 71 -6.08 22.07 -10.77
CA SER A 71 -6.91 21.30 -11.71
C SER A 71 -6.05 20.32 -12.52
N LEU A 72 -6.64 19.18 -12.88
CA LEU A 72 -5.97 18.15 -13.66
C LEU A 72 -5.42 18.65 -15.01
N THR A 73 -6.11 19.59 -15.65
CA THR A 73 -5.70 20.16 -16.95
C THR A 73 -4.94 21.47 -16.82
N GLY A 74 -4.63 21.89 -15.59
CA GLY A 74 -3.90 23.13 -15.32
C GLY A 74 -4.81 24.36 -15.06
N PRO A 75 -4.28 25.58 -15.14
CA PRO A 75 -2.89 25.86 -15.54
C PRO A 75 -1.85 25.38 -14.50
N TYR A 76 -0.81 24.74 -14.99
CA TYR A 76 0.33 24.34 -14.20
C TYR A 76 1.32 25.50 -14.09
N THR A 77 1.90 25.67 -12.91
CA THR A 77 3.03 26.57 -12.67
C THR A 77 4.30 25.74 -12.49
N ILE A 78 5.25 25.86 -13.42
CA ILE A 78 6.57 25.25 -13.29
C ILE A 78 7.32 26.05 -12.22
N SER A 79 7.67 25.39 -11.11
CA SER A 79 8.33 26.03 -9.97
C SER A 79 9.76 25.56 -9.76
N ARG A 80 10.16 24.45 -10.38
CA ARG A 80 11.50 23.88 -10.24
C ARG A 80 12.00 23.37 -11.57
N THR A 81 13.23 23.79 -11.93
CA THR A 81 13.89 23.52 -13.22
C THR A 81 15.36 23.16 -13.01
N GLY A 82 16.03 22.69 -14.06
CA GLY A 82 17.44 22.28 -14.01
C GLY A 82 17.64 21.08 -13.08
N ASN A 83 18.77 21.02 -12.42
CA ASN A 83 19.10 19.93 -11.49
C ASN A 83 18.59 20.18 -10.07
N TRP A 84 17.36 20.66 -9.94
CA TRP A 84 16.76 21.11 -8.67
C TRP A 84 16.68 20.02 -7.60
N ALA A 85 16.51 18.75 -8.00
CA ALA A 85 16.39 17.62 -7.08
C ALA A 85 17.72 16.86 -6.89
N GLY A 86 18.82 17.31 -7.50
CA GLY A 86 20.12 16.67 -7.41
C GLY A 86 20.24 15.34 -8.19
N TRP A 87 19.29 15.04 -9.08
CA TRP A 87 19.31 13.78 -9.84
C TRP A 87 20.32 13.75 -10.98
N GLY A 88 20.89 14.90 -11.35
CA GLY A 88 21.72 15.07 -12.55
C GLY A 88 20.90 15.06 -13.83
N GLY A 89 21.54 15.00 -14.95
CA GLY A 89 20.95 14.94 -16.29
C GLY A 89 21.92 14.31 -17.29
N PRO A 90 21.43 13.81 -18.45
CA PRO A 90 20.01 13.71 -18.87
C PRO A 90 19.21 12.66 -18.12
N ARG A 91 17.91 12.95 -17.85
CA ARG A 91 16.96 12.05 -17.19
C ARG A 91 15.61 12.10 -17.89
N GLU A 92 14.92 10.93 -17.95
CA GLU A 92 13.60 10.82 -18.58
C GLU A 92 12.79 9.64 -18.02
N GLY A 93 11.57 9.42 -18.56
CA GLY A 93 10.75 8.24 -18.27
C GLY A 93 10.38 8.12 -16.79
N GLN A 94 10.11 9.23 -16.13
CA GLN A 94 9.82 9.25 -14.70
C GLN A 94 8.46 8.64 -14.37
N ALA A 95 8.43 7.85 -13.30
CA ALA A 95 7.23 7.29 -12.71
C ALA A 95 7.30 7.37 -11.18
N LEU A 96 6.17 7.65 -10.53
CA LEU A 96 6.12 7.83 -9.07
C LEU A 96 5.18 6.83 -8.42
N ILE A 97 5.55 6.38 -7.22
CA ILE A 97 4.66 5.60 -6.34
C ILE A 97 4.69 6.16 -4.92
N PRO A 98 3.57 6.09 -4.19
CA PRO A 98 3.58 6.34 -2.76
C PRO A 98 4.25 5.18 -2.01
N LEU A 99 5.03 5.50 -0.99
CA LEU A 99 5.63 4.55 -0.07
C LEU A 99 4.71 4.34 1.16
N ASP A 100 4.78 3.16 1.78
CA ASP A 100 3.94 2.82 2.93
C ASP A 100 4.23 3.66 4.18
N ASN A 101 5.41 4.27 4.25
CA ASN A 101 5.83 5.16 5.33
C ASN A 101 5.46 6.64 5.11
N GLY A 102 4.55 6.93 4.16
CA GLY A 102 4.08 8.28 3.85
C GLY A 102 4.97 9.08 2.91
N GLY A 103 6.08 8.50 2.43
CA GLY A 103 6.94 9.12 1.42
C GLY A 103 6.49 8.84 -0.01
N TRP A 104 7.29 9.32 -0.95
CA TRP A 104 7.14 9.07 -2.38
C TRP A 104 8.46 8.62 -2.96
N ARG A 105 8.44 7.67 -3.88
CA ARG A 105 9.57 7.25 -4.69
C ARG A 105 9.34 7.62 -6.13
N ILE A 106 10.33 8.26 -6.75
CA ILE A 106 10.40 8.49 -8.18
C ILE A 106 11.42 7.53 -8.79
N TYR A 107 11.08 6.96 -9.92
CA TYR A 107 11.99 6.19 -10.78
C TYR A 107 12.23 6.98 -12.04
N PHE A 108 13.42 6.88 -12.61
CA PHE A 108 13.76 7.54 -13.86
C PHE A 108 14.95 6.88 -14.58
N ASP A 109 15.01 7.10 -15.88
CA ASP A 109 16.01 6.56 -16.78
C ASP A 109 17.16 7.55 -16.97
N GLY A 110 18.38 7.10 -16.76
CA GLY A 110 19.63 7.77 -17.18
C GLY A 110 20.07 7.23 -18.54
N TYR A 111 19.29 7.50 -19.58
CA TYR A 111 19.37 6.86 -20.88
C TYR A 111 20.74 6.98 -21.59
N THR A 112 21.52 8.00 -21.30
CA THR A 112 22.87 8.18 -21.88
C THR A 112 23.92 7.30 -21.23
N VAL A 113 23.64 6.77 -20.03
CA VAL A 113 24.56 5.91 -19.27
C VAL A 113 23.99 4.50 -19.06
N GLY A 114 22.81 4.22 -19.61
CA GLY A 114 22.15 2.91 -19.51
C GLY A 114 21.78 2.49 -18.09
N GLN A 115 21.51 3.44 -17.21
CA GLN A 115 21.20 3.16 -15.81
C GLN A 115 19.79 3.58 -15.47
N TYR A 116 19.11 2.76 -14.66
CA TYR A 116 17.85 3.11 -14.03
C TYR A 116 18.08 3.52 -12.59
N TYR A 117 17.38 4.57 -12.15
CA TYR A 117 17.54 5.15 -10.83
C TYR A 117 16.23 5.25 -10.09
N PHE A 118 16.31 5.35 -8.77
CA PHE A 118 15.22 5.82 -7.92
C PHE A 118 15.73 6.84 -6.89
N SER A 119 14.79 7.66 -6.39
CA SER A 119 15.04 8.66 -5.36
C SER A 119 13.77 8.82 -4.52
N ASP A 120 13.91 9.11 -3.22
CA ASP A 120 12.82 9.19 -2.27
C ASP A 120 12.65 10.61 -1.71
N SER A 121 11.39 10.99 -1.49
CA SER A 121 10.99 12.25 -0.84
C SER A 121 10.01 11.97 0.31
N TYR A 122 10.19 12.66 1.43
CA TYR A 122 9.36 12.51 2.63
C TYR A 122 8.76 13.85 3.12
N ASP A 123 8.90 14.90 2.35
CA ASP A 123 8.54 16.29 2.69
C ASP A 123 7.63 16.96 1.65
N GLY A 124 6.79 16.16 0.98
CA GLY A 124 5.86 16.68 -0.03
C GLY A 124 6.55 17.15 -1.32
N PHE A 125 7.59 16.46 -1.74
CA PHE A 125 8.41 16.72 -2.93
C PHE A 125 9.35 17.94 -2.79
N ALA A 126 9.56 18.47 -1.59
CA ALA A 126 10.44 19.61 -1.39
C ALA A 126 11.92 19.23 -1.60
N THR A 127 12.32 18.08 -1.06
CA THR A 127 13.67 17.53 -1.25
C THR A 127 13.62 16.05 -1.64
N TRP A 128 14.71 15.57 -2.23
CA TRP A 128 14.86 14.21 -2.69
C TRP A 128 16.20 13.63 -2.23
N SER A 129 16.23 12.33 -1.96
CA SER A 129 17.46 11.61 -1.66
C SER A 129 18.40 11.61 -2.87
N ALA A 130 19.69 11.38 -2.64
CA ALA A 130 20.62 11.11 -3.75
C ALA A 130 20.10 9.91 -4.57
N PRO A 131 20.18 9.97 -5.92
CA PRO A 131 19.71 8.91 -6.78
C PRO A 131 20.48 7.62 -6.55
N GLN A 132 19.77 6.51 -6.43
CA GLN A 132 20.32 5.18 -6.28
C GLN A 132 20.05 4.37 -7.54
N THR A 133 21.00 3.56 -7.97
CA THR A 133 20.86 2.66 -9.11
C THR A 133 19.86 1.55 -8.76
N LEU A 134 18.96 1.24 -9.68
CA LEU A 134 18.02 0.15 -9.54
C LEU A 134 18.63 -1.16 -10.07
N PRO A 135 19.04 -2.10 -9.18
CA PRO A 135 19.64 -3.37 -9.59
C PRO A 135 18.69 -4.20 -10.45
N GLY A 136 19.24 -4.93 -11.42
CA GLY A 136 18.50 -5.86 -12.26
C GLY A 136 17.73 -5.24 -13.42
N LEU A 137 17.59 -3.91 -13.50
CA LEU A 137 16.97 -3.21 -14.63
C LEU A 137 17.94 -2.34 -15.40
N SER A 138 19.02 -1.88 -14.76
CA SER A 138 20.08 -1.10 -15.41
C SER A 138 20.76 -1.90 -16.52
N GLY A 139 21.03 -1.23 -17.64
CA GLY A 139 21.70 -1.79 -18.80
C GLY A 139 20.77 -2.26 -19.93
N PHE A 140 19.49 -2.53 -19.65
CA PHE A 140 18.57 -3.01 -20.69
C PHE A 140 17.15 -2.46 -20.59
N ALA A 141 16.66 -2.04 -19.41
CA ALA A 141 15.33 -1.45 -19.28
C ALA A 141 15.35 0.02 -19.70
N ARG A 142 14.28 0.43 -20.36
CA ARG A 142 14.00 1.81 -20.79
C ARG A 142 12.53 2.10 -20.53
N HIS A 143 12.22 3.31 -20.04
CA HIS A 143 10.86 3.82 -19.86
C HIS A 143 9.85 2.78 -19.36
N PHE A 144 9.60 2.70 -18.06
CA PHE A 144 8.55 1.84 -17.52
C PHE A 144 7.54 2.64 -16.68
N THR A 145 6.37 2.09 -16.53
CA THR A 145 5.38 2.54 -15.54
C THR A 145 5.50 1.66 -14.31
N VAL A 146 5.54 2.27 -13.14
CA VAL A 146 5.49 1.56 -11.86
C VAL A 146 4.06 1.59 -11.37
N LEU A 147 3.52 0.43 -11.11
CA LEU A 147 2.27 0.28 -10.39
C LEU A 147 2.61 -0.28 -9.01
N LYS A 148 2.19 0.42 -7.97
CA LYS A 148 2.08 -0.23 -6.68
C LYS A 148 0.86 -1.13 -6.80
N GLU A 149 1.09 -2.42 -6.90
CA GLU A 149 0.03 -3.35 -6.63
C GLU A 149 -0.39 -3.12 -5.17
N VAL A 150 -1.39 -2.27 -4.98
CA VAL A 150 -2.26 -2.50 -3.85
C VAL A 150 -2.80 -3.88 -4.18
N VAL A 151 -2.28 -4.89 -3.52
CA VAL A 151 -2.90 -6.20 -3.52
C VAL A 151 -4.26 -5.96 -2.87
N SER A 152 -5.16 -5.40 -3.67
CA SER A 152 -6.60 -5.34 -3.43
C SER A 152 -7.20 -6.70 -3.80
N GLY A 153 -6.53 -7.76 -3.39
CA GLY A 153 -7.06 -8.92 -2.81
C GLY A 153 -6.97 -8.69 -1.31
N GLY A 154 -7.66 -7.67 -0.81
CA GLY A 154 -8.03 -7.68 0.59
C GLY A 154 -8.72 -9.01 0.76
N ALA A 155 -8.11 -9.92 1.49
CA ALA A 155 -8.79 -11.14 1.84
C ALA A 155 -10.07 -10.67 2.53
N SER A 156 -11.19 -10.82 1.84
CA SER A 156 -12.46 -10.40 2.37
C SER A 156 -12.87 -11.44 3.41
N LEU A 157 -13.01 -10.99 4.64
CA LEU A 157 -13.60 -11.81 5.69
C LEU A 157 -15.12 -11.53 5.72
N PRO A 158 -15.96 -12.54 5.81
CA PRO A 158 -17.39 -12.32 5.99
C PRO A 158 -17.64 -11.69 7.37
N THR A 159 -18.45 -10.64 7.45
CA THR A 159 -18.85 -10.01 8.71
C THR A 159 -20.13 -10.61 9.27
N ALA A 160 -20.41 -10.37 10.56
CA ALA A 160 -21.55 -10.89 11.32
C ALA A 160 -21.60 -12.43 11.41
N VAL A 161 -20.45 -13.08 11.28
CA VAL A 161 -20.33 -14.54 11.42
C VAL A 161 -19.21 -14.89 12.41
N THR A 162 -19.37 -16.05 13.06
CA THR A 162 -18.33 -16.61 13.91
C THR A 162 -17.36 -17.48 13.11
N ARG A 163 -16.07 -17.36 13.40
CA ARG A 163 -15.00 -18.13 12.79
C ARG A 163 -13.91 -18.45 13.81
N SER A 164 -13.16 -19.49 13.50
CA SER A 164 -11.87 -19.77 14.13
C SER A 164 -10.74 -19.52 13.10
N PHE A 165 -9.58 -19.10 13.57
CA PHE A 165 -8.44 -18.73 12.72
C PHE A 165 -7.32 -19.74 12.91
N GLN A 166 -7.18 -20.65 11.95
CA GLN A 166 -6.16 -21.70 11.93
C GLN A 166 -4.82 -21.11 11.44
N SER A 167 -3.73 -21.42 12.14
CA SER A 167 -2.39 -21.06 11.69
C SER A 167 -2.02 -21.83 10.41
N VAL A 168 -1.32 -21.16 9.49
CA VAL A 168 -0.89 -21.77 8.22
C VAL A 168 0.21 -22.80 8.42
N ASN A 169 1.18 -22.52 9.27
CA ASN A 169 2.32 -23.39 9.51
C ASN A 169 2.13 -24.37 10.68
N TYR A 170 1.10 -24.21 11.51
CA TYR A 170 0.72 -25.15 12.57
C TYR A 170 -0.78 -25.47 12.43
N THR A 171 -1.10 -26.40 11.56
CA THR A 171 -2.49 -26.70 11.14
C THR A 171 -3.38 -27.32 12.21
N ASP A 172 -2.82 -27.71 13.35
CA ASP A 172 -3.54 -28.18 14.55
C ASP A 172 -3.74 -27.05 15.57
N ARG A 173 -3.26 -25.83 15.29
CA ARG A 173 -3.31 -24.69 16.20
C ARG A 173 -4.15 -23.55 15.65
N TYR A 174 -4.80 -22.84 16.57
CA TYR A 174 -5.74 -21.77 16.27
C TYR A 174 -5.46 -20.55 17.12
N VAL A 175 -5.76 -19.37 16.59
CA VAL A 175 -5.81 -18.14 17.38
C VAL A 175 -6.83 -18.34 18.50
N ARG A 176 -6.40 -18.17 19.73
CA ARG A 176 -7.27 -18.17 20.90
C ARG A 176 -6.78 -17.18 21.96
N HIS A 177 -7.63 -16.80 22.88
CA HIS A 177 -7.19 -16.13 24.08
C HIS A 177 -7.11 -17.11 25.26
N ARG A 178 -6.18 -16.84 26.17
CA ARG A 178 -6.07 -17.47 27.47
C ARG A 178 -5.59 -16.41 28.45
N ASP A 179 -6.27 -16.27 29.57
CA ASP A 179 -5.99 -15.23 30.56
C ASP A 179 -5.90 -13.83 29.92
N TYR A 180 -6.84 -13.56 29.02
CA TYR A 180 -6.92 -12.32 28.23
C TYR A 180 -5.72 -12.02 27.32
N LEU A 181 -4.79 -12.94 27.11
CA LEU A 181 -3.68 -12.82 26.17
C LEU A 181 -3.91 -13.70 24.94
N GLY A 182 -3.48 -13.23 23.77
CA GLY A 182 -3.61 -13.95 22.52
C GLY A 182 -2.49 -14.95 22.30
N TYR A 183 -2.84 -16.16 21.87
CA TYR A 183 -1.92 -17.26 21.55
C TYR A 183 -2.35 -17.98 20.27
N VAL A 184 -1.43 -18.80 19.74
CA VAL A 184 -1.74 -19.85 18.77
C VAL A 184 -1.54 -21.18 19.47
N GLU A 185 -2.63 -21.87 19.81
CA GLU A 185 -2.60 -23.12 20.59
C GLU A 185 -3.44 -24.22 19.97
N GLN A 186 -3.15 -25.45 20.33
CA GLN A 186 -3.86 -26.61 19.82
C GLN A 186 -5.33 -26.60 20.26
N VAL A 187 -6.22 -26.79 19.30
CA VAL A 187 -7.66 -26.99 19.53
C VAL A 187 -8.11 -28.18 18.72
N THR A 188 -8.79 -29.13 19.40
CA THR A 188 -9.26 -30.38 18.80
C THR A 188 -10.74 -30.62 19.13
N SER A 189 -11.34 -31.63 18.52
CA SER A 189 -12.71 -32.04 18.87
C SER A 189 -12.82 -32.48 20.34
N ALA A 190 -11.75 -32.98 20.95
CA ALA A 190 -11.68 -33.39 22.35
C ALA A 190 -11.39 -32.23 23.33
N SER A 191 -11.04 -31.04 22.83
CA SER A 191 -10.79 -29.87 23.70
C SER A 191 -12.04 -29.48 24.49
N ALA A 192 -11.85 -28.97 25.70
CA ALA A 192 -12.92 -28.47 26.56
C ALA A 192 -13.73 -27.35 25.85
N ALA A 193 -14.99 -27.20 26.18
CA ALA A 193 -15.87 -26.20 25.58
C ALA A 193 -15.30 -24.77 25.72
N THR A 194 -14.70 -24.44 26.87
CA THR A 194 -14.06 -23.14 27.09
C THR A 194 -12.89 -22.89 26.13
N VAL A 195 -12.05 -23.89 25.88
CA VAL A 195 -10.93 -23.79 24.92
C VAL A 195 -11.45 -23.54 23.50
N LYS A 196 -12.52 -24.21 23.10
CA LYS A 196 -13.18 -24.01 21.81
C LYS A 196 -13.79 -22.61 21.70
N GLN A 197 -14.46 -22.16 22.75
CA GLN A 197 -15.03 -20.81 22.81
C GLN A 197 -13.94 -19.73 22.75
N ASP A 198 -12.83 -19.89 23.47
CA ASP A 198 -11.69 -18.96 23.43
C ASP A 198 -11.02 -18.87 22.05
N ALA A 199 -11.20 -19.88 21.20
CA ALA A 199 -10.71 -19.93 19.82
C ALA A 199 -11.76 -19.51 18.78
N THR A 200 -12.89 -18.99 19.22
CA THR A 200 -14.02 -18.58 18.36
C THR A 200 -14.28 -17.10 18.49
N PHE A 201 -14.32 -16.40 17.35
CA PHE A 201 -14.50 -14.95 17.29
C PHE A 201 -15.61 -14.58 16.30
N THR A 202 -16.47 -13.65 16.67
CA THR A 202 -17.39 -12.98 15.74
C THR A 202 -16.59 -11.92 14.98
N ILE A 203 -16.57 -12.01 13.67
CA ILE A 203 -15.98 -11.00 12.78
C ILE A 203 -16.98 -9.87 12.62
N VAL A 204 -16.62 -8.67 12.97
CA VAL A 204 -17.45 -7.46 12.80
C VAL A 204 -16.69 -6.42 11.96
N PRO A 205 -17.41 -5.43 11.35
CA PRO A 205 -16.74 -4.28 10.77
C PRO A 205 -15.77 -3.64 11.77
N GLY A 206 -14.64 -3.16 11.30
CA GLY A 206 -13.63 -2.57 12.17
C GLY A 206 -14.16 -1.38 12.97
N LEU A 207 -13.85 -1.32 14.24
CA LEU A 207 -14.34 -0.29 15.16
C LEU A 207 -13.88 1.12 14.75
N ALA A 208 -12.72 1.25 14.09
CA ALA A 208 -12.19 2.52 13.59
C ALA A 208 -12.47 2.75 12.10
N ASP A 209 -12.63 1.68 11.30
CA ASP A 209 -12.85 1.75 9.86
C ASP A 209 -13.66 0.53 9.41
N ALA A 210 -14.86 0.75 8.90
CA ALA A 210 -15.77 -0.32 8.47
C ALA A 210 -15.26 -1.15 7.28
N ASN A 211 -14.22 -0.70 6.56
CA ASN A 211 -13.57 -1.46 5.49
C ASN A 211 -12.53 -2.46 6.03
N CYS A 212 -12.22 -2.42 7.31
CA CYS A 212 -11.37 -3.35 8.03
C CYS A 212 -12.21 -4.20 9.00
N TYR A 213 -11.59 -4.93 9.91
CA TYR A 213 -12.28 -5.90 10.77
C TYR A 213 -11.86 -5.76 12.22
N SER A 214 -12.80 -6.10 13.10
CA SER A 214 -12.55 -6.32 14.53
C SER A 214 -13.06 -7.71 14.92
N PHE A 215 -12.42 -8.33 15.90
CA PHE A 215 -12.66 -9.71 16.30
C PHE A 215 -13.20 -9.75 17.74
N ARG A 216 -14.48 -10.06 17.89
CA ARG A 216 -15.18 -10.06 19.17
C ARG A 216 -15.30 -11.49 19.71
N ALA A 217 -14.81 -11.71 20.92
CA ALA A 217 -14.99 -12.95 21.66
C ALA A 217 -16.41 -13.07 22.26
N ALA A 218 -16.77 -14.25 22.72
CA ALA A 218 -18.11 -14.55 23.27
C ALA A 218 -18.48 -13.68 24.50
N ASN A 219 -17.47 -13.23 25.29
CA ASN A 219 -17.68 -12.32 26.41
C ASN A 219 -17.89 -10.86 26.01
N GLY A 220 -17.90 -10.56 24.69
CA GLY A 220 -18.09 -9.21 24.17
C GLY A 220 -16.82 -8.37 24.05
N TYR A 221 -15.70 -8.89 24.52
CA TYR A 221 -14.38 -8.22 24.41
C TYR A 221 -13.80 -8.41 23.02
N PHE A 222 -12.81 -7.55 22.67
CA PHE A 222 -12.18 -7.58 21.34
C PHE A 222 -10.70 -7.90 21.44
N LEU A 223 -10.21 -8.61 20.43
CA LEU A 223 -8.76 -8.69 20.21
C LEU A 223 -8.25 -7.31 19.84
N ARG A 224 -7.26 -6.82 20.59
CA ARG A 224 -6.54 -5.59 20.32
C ARG A 224 -5.05 -5.77 20.57
N HIS A 225 -4.23 -4.88 20.05
CA HIS A 225 -2.84 -4.80 20.49
C HIS A 225 -2.71 -3.81 21.66
N TRP A 226 -1.80 -4.13 22.57
CA TRP A 226 -1.31 -3.23 23.62
C TRP A 226 0.17 -3.52 23.80
N ASP A 227 1.02 -2.51 23.66
CA ASP A 227 2.47 -2.68 23.69
C ASP A 227 2.95 -3.84 22.78
N TYR A 228 2.43 -3.85 21.55
CA TYR A 228 2.69 -4.88 20.51
C TYR A 228 2.32 -6.32 20.91
N ARG A 229 1.66 -6.55 22.03
CA ARG A 229 1.10 -7.84 22.43
C ARG A 229 -0.39 -7.88 22.07
N ILE A 230 -0.83 -8.95 21.44
CA ILE A 230 -2.27 -9.14 21.19
C ILE A 230 -2.93 -9.64 22.46
N ARG A 231 -4.01 -8.99 22.85
CA ARG A 231 -4.78 -9.31 24.03
C ARG A 231 -6.27 -9.10 23.82
N LEU A 232 -7.08 -9.55 24.77
CA LEU A 232 -8.52 -9.39 24.77
C LEU A 232 -8.93 -8.39 25.85
N ASP A 233 -9.51 -7.26 25.47
CA ASP A 233 -9.98 -6.23 26.39
C ASP A 233 -11.41 -5.80 26.12
N ALA A 234 -12.07 -5.30 27.16
CA ALA A 234 -13.36 -4.63 27.02
C ALA A 234 -13.21 -3.33 26.23
N ASN A 235 -14.17 -3.01 25.37
CA ASN A 235 -14.20 -1.75 24.65
C ASN A 235 -14.45 -0.61 25.64
N ASP A 236 -13.48 0.30 25.78
CA ASP A 236 -13.54 1.47 26.65
C ASP A 236 -14.17 2.70 25.98
N GLY A 237 -14.60 2.56 24.71
CA GLY A 237 -15.24 3.62 23.91
C GLY A 237 -14.27 4.68 23.38
N THR A 238 -12.96 4.54 23.60
CA THR A 238 -11.98 5.52 23.11
C THR A 238 -11.62 5.29 21.64
N ALA A 239 -11.26 6.37 20.94
CA ALA A 239 -10.78 6.28 19.57
C ALA A 239 -9.45 5.49 19.47
N THR A 240 -8.61 5.53 20.51
CA THR A 240 -7.37 4.75 20.58
C THR A 240 -7.70 3.27 20.64
N TYR A 241 -8.60 2.85 21.52
CA TYR A 241 -9.05 1.47 21.60
C TYR A 241 -9.60 0.97 20.26
N ALA A 242 -10.49 1.79 19.64
CA ALA A 242 -11.08 1.42 18.35
C ALA A 242 -10.01 1.16 17.28
N LYS A 243 -8.98 2.00 17.22
CA LYS A 243 -7.84 1.81 16.29
C LYS A 243 -7.01 0.59 16.60
N ASP A 244 -6.70 0.34 17.89
CA ASP A 244 -5.90 -0.80 18.35
C ASP A 244 -6.62 -2.15 18.11
N ALA A 245 -7.95 -2.15 18.07
CA ALA A 245 -8.79 -3.32 17.85
C ALA A 245 -9.24 -3.48 16.38
N THR A 246 -8.74 -2.67 15.48
CA THR A 246 -9.08 -2.72 14.03
C THR A 246 -7.90 -3.24 13.22
N TYR A 247 -8.17 -4.23 12.38
CA TYR A 247 -7.18 -4.88 11.50
C TYR A 247 -7.72 -4.98 10.07
N CYS A 248 -6.88 -4.62 9.11
CA CYS A 248 -7.21 -4.73 7.69
C CYS A 248 -6.70 -6.07 7.15
N ALA A 249 -7.60 -6.86 6.56
CA ALA A 249 -7.22 -8.14 6.01
C ALA A 249 -6.38 -7.95 4.73
N ARG A 250 -5.28 -8.70 4.64
CA ARG A 250 -4.42 -8.82 3.48
C ARG A 250 -4.35 -10.27 3.05
N VAL A 251 -3.94 -10.52 1.81
CA VAL A 251 -3.71 -11.89 1.32
C VAL A 251 -2.60 -12.54 2.16
N GLY A 252 -2.87 -13.72 2.69
CA GLY A 252 -1.88 -14.48 3.42
C GLY A 252 -0.92 -15.25 2.50
N SER A 253 0.03 -15.97 3.09
CA SER A 253 1.09 -16.71 2.37
C SER A 253 0.61 -17.93 1.60
N ALA A 254 -0.60 -18.40 1.83
CA ALA A 254 -1.20 -19.53 1.15
C ALA A 254 -2.59 -19.18 0.61
N SER A 255 -3.03 -19.89 -0.43
CA SER A 255 -4.37 -19.68 -1.01
C SER A 255 -5.48 -19.83 0.04
N GLY A 256 -6.42 -18.87 0.08
CA GLY A 256 -7.54 -18.86 1.03
C GLY A 256 -7.13 -18.52 2.47
N THR A 257 -6.00 -17.87 2.67
CA THR A 257 -5.55 -17.38 3.98
C THR A 257 -5.49 -15.86 4.02
N VAL A 258 -5.53 -15.31 5.22
CA VAL A 258 -5.49 -13.87 5.49
C VAL A 258 -4.31 -13.55 6.40
N ALA A 259 -3.69 -12.39 6.18
CA ALA A 259 -2.83 -11.72 7.13
C ALA A 259 -3.57 -10.48 7.66
N LEU A 260 -3.41 -10.16 8.93
CA LEU A 260 -4.15 -9.12 9.62
C LEU A 260 -3.19 -7.95 9.94
N GLU A 261 -3.27 -6.89 9.14
CA GLU A 261 -2.48 -5.68 9.31
C GLU A 261 -3.16 -4.72 10.29
N SER A 262 -2.38 -4.14 11.19
CA SER A 262 -2.90 -3.13 12.13
C SER A 262 -3.35 -1.86 11.39
N TYR A 263 -4.52 -1.35 11.77
CA TYR A 263 -5.07 -0.12 11.22
C TYR A 263 -4.22 1.12 11.57
N ASN A 264 -3.80 1.24 12.83
CA ASN A 264 -3.06 2.40 13.31
C ASN A 264 -1.53 2.26 13.27
N TYR A 265 -1.03 1.08 12.97
CA TYR A 265 0.40 0.82 12.71
C TYR A 265 0.58 0.08 11.37
N PRO A 266 0.31 0.75 10.22
CA PRO A 266 0.49 0.13 8.91
C PRO A 266 1.89 -0.48 8.76
N GLY A 267 1.95 -1.64 8.07
CA GLY A 267 3.18 -2.43 7.95
C GLY A 267 3.45 -3.37 9.12
N ARG A 268 2.62 -3.33 10.18
CA ARG A 268 2.67 -4.31 11.26
C ARG A 268 1.51 -5.29 11.19
N TYR A 269 1.81 -6.56 11.42
CA TYR A 269 0.85 -7.66 11.27
C TYR A 269 0.72 -8.46 12.56
N ILE A 270 -0.48 -8.98 12.81
CA ILE A 270 -0.64 -10.05 13.81
C ILE A 270 0.14 -11.26 13.32
N ARG A 271 1.09 -11.73 14.11
CA ARG A 271 1.77 -13.00 13.91
C ARG A 271 1.93 -13.75 15.23
N HIS A 272 2.20 -15.03 15.16
CA HIS A 272 2.69 -15.73 16.35
C HIS A 272 4.22 -15.77 16.38
N TYR A 273 4.77 -15.63 17.57
CA TYR A 273 6.18 -15.85 17.87
C TYR A 273 6.28 -16.61 19.18
N ASN A 274 6.89 -17.79 19.18
CA ASN A 274 6.84 -18.73 20.30
C ASN A 274 5.40 -18.99 20.79
N TYR A 275 4.47 -19.16 19.86
CA TYR A 275 3.04 -19.34 20.07
C TYR A 275 2.29 -18.16 20.72
N GLU A 276 2.93 -17.07 21.07
CA GLU A 276 2.29 -15.83 21.47
C GLU A 276 1.88 -14.99 20.25
N LEU A 277 0.69 -14.40 20.28
CA LEU A 277 0.30 -13.45 19.27
C LEU A 277 0.88 -12.07 19.56
N ARG A 278 1.58 -11.51 18.58
CA ARG A 278 2.23 -10.21 18.62
C ARG A 278 1.87 -9.37 17.40
N LEU A 279 2.10 -8.07 17.50
CA LEU A 279 2.01 -7.13 16.40
C LEU A 279 3.42 -6.73 15.97
N ASP A 280 3.97 -7.37 14.95
CA ASP A 280 5.35 -7.16 14.51
C ASP A 280 5.43 -6.48 13.14
N LEU A 281 6.50 -5.71 12.92
CA LEU A 281 6.80 -5.12 11.61
C LEU A 281 7.03 -6.24 10.60
N TYR A 282 6.47 -6.06 9.41
CA TYR A 282 6.61 -7.02 8.30
C TYR A 282 8.09 -7.32 8.01
N GLN A 283 8.38 -8.58 7.82
CA GLN A 283 9.68 -9.08 7.39
C GLN A 283 9.47 -9.96 6.16
N ASP A 284 10.21 -9.69 5.10
CA ASP A 284 10.11 -10.46 3.85
C ASP A 284 10.83 -11.80 3.96
N THR A 285 10.35 -12.66 4.86
CA THR A 285 10.83 -14.03 5.08
C THR A 285 9.68 -15.02 5.02
N ASP A 286 9.94 -16.24 4.57
CA ASP A 286 8.91 -17.30 4.54
C ASP A 286 8.35 -17.58 5.93
N THR A 287 9.21 -17.56 6.96
CA THR A 287 8.80 -17.75 8.35
C THR A 287 7.81 -16.65 8.79
N PHE A 288 8.13 -15.37 8.57
CA PHE A 288 7.24 -14.30 8.95
C PHE A 288 5.90 -14.40 8.21
N ARG A 289 5.95 -14.64 6.89
CA ARG A 289 4.74 -14.79 6.07
C ARG A 289 3.85 -15.93 6.56
N ALA A 290 4.43 -17.07 6.93
CA ALA A 290 3.69 -18.21 7.48
C ALA A 290 3.12 -17.91 8.87
N ASP A 291 3.94 -17.33 9.77
CA ASP A 291 3.53 -16.98 11.15
C ASP A 291 2.42 -15.92 11.22
N SER A 292 2.31 -15.06 10.20
CA SER A 292 1.31 -13.99 10.12
C SER A 292 0.07 -14.36 9.28
N SER A 293 -0.01 -15.60 8.79
CA SER A 293 -1.10 -16.05 7.92
C SER A 293 -2.03 -17.03 8.62
N PHE A 294 -3.33 -16.79 8.47
CA PHE A 294 -4.37 -17.59 9.12
C PHE A 294 -5.46 -17.95 8.12
N ARG A 295 -6.04 -19.13 8.27
CA ARG A 295 -7.22 -19.59 7.54
C ARG A 295 -8.44 -19.38 8.41
N ALA A 296 -9.42 -18.60 7.94
CA ALA A 296 -10.71 -18.50 8.59
C ALA A 296 -11.52 -19.78 8.28
N VAL A 297 -11.80 -20.56 9.31
CA VAL A 297 -12.51 -21.84 9.21
C VAL A 297 -13.82 -21.79 9.98
N ALA A 298 -14.62 -22.86 9.91
CA ALA A 298 -15.81 -23.01 10.75
C ALA A 298 -15.44 -22.83 12.22
N ALA A 299 -16.30 -22.16 12.98
CA ALA A 299 -16.10 -21.91 14.39
C ALA A 299 -16.05 -23.22 15.19
N TRP A 300 -15.23 -23.28 16.21
CA TRP A 300 -15.16 -24.39 17.16
C TRP A 300 -16.33 -24.39 18.15
N ALA A 301 -16.94 -23.20 18.42
CA ALA A 301 -18.10 -23.02 19.29
C ALA A 301 -19.09 -21.99 18.73
#